data_8acbcafc1f77909c4a0262c11347ad29
#
_entry.id   8acbcafc1f77909c4a0262c11347ad29
#
_cell.length_a   1.000
_cell.length_b   1.000
_cell.length_c   1.000
_cell.angle_alpha   90.00
_cell.angle_beta   90.00
_cell.angle_gamma   90.00
#
_symmetry.space_group_name_H-M   'P 1'
#
loop_
_entity.id
_entity.type
_entity.pdbx_description
1 polymer ?
#
loop_
_entity_poly.entity_id
_entity_poly.type
_entity_poly.pdbx_seq_one_letter_code
_entity_poly.pdbx_strand_id
1 'polypeptide(L)'
;MWNHKRIHRIYCLLKLNFRRKGKQRLPVRSPSPLATPEALNQSWSVDFMHDALVCGRRFRTFNVVDDFNREALSIEIDLNLPAPRVVRVLDRIAANRGYPVMLRMDNGPEFISLALAEWAEQHAVKLEFIQPGKPTQNAFIERFNRTYCTEILDFYLFRTLNEVREITERWVSEYNCERPHESLNNMTPEEYRQHNHLAGISKNAWN
;
A
#
# COMPACT_ATOMS: atom_id res chain seq x y z
N MET A 1 9.76 -23.68 46.05
CA MET A 1 9.87 -22.83 44.84
C MET A 1 10.93 -23.41 43.92
N TRP A 2 10.63 -23.70 42.65
CA TRP A 2 11.58 -24.30 41.71
C TRP A 2 12.54 -23.24 41.17
N ASN A 3 13.86 -23.52 41.24
CA ASN A 3 14.86 -22.59 40.73
C ASN A 3 14.86 -22.65 39.18
N HIS A 4 14.63 -21.52 38.53
CA HIS A 4 14.51 -21.41 37.08
C HIS A 4 15.79 -21.90 36.38
N LYS A 5 16.98 -21.71 36.95
CA LYS A 5 18.25 -22.21 36.37
C LYS A 5 18.31 -23.74 36.31
N ARG A 6 17.75 -24.40 37.36
CA ARG A 6 17.66 -25.87 37.41
C ARG A 6 16.67 -26.39 36.34
N ILE A 7 15.53 -25.74 36.22
CA ILE A 7 14.51 -26.09 35.20
C ILE A 7 15.09 -25.93 33.83
N HIS A 8 15.74 -24.81 33.51
CA HIS A 8 16.37 -24.55 32.22
C HIS A 8 17.45 -25.57 31.87
N ARG A 9 18.29 -25.97 32.86
CA ARG A 9 19.30 -27.01 32.68
C ARG A 9 18.68 -28.37 32.30
N ILE A 10 17.61 -28.77 33.00
CA ILE A 10 16.88 -30.02 32.70
C ILE A 10 16.22 -29.93 31.32
N TYR A 11 15.63 -28.81 30.99
CA TYR A 11 15.01 -28.55 29.67
C TYR A 11 16.03 -28.71 28.54
N CYS A 12 17.24 -28.18 28.68
CA CYS A 12 18.33 -28.33 27.74
C CYS A 12 18.85 -29.79 27.67
N LEU A 13 18.98 -30.50 28.80
CA LEU A 13 19.38 -31.90 28.84
C LEU A 13 18.38 -32.80 28.13
N LEU A 14 17.09 -32.53 28.24
CA LEU A 14 16.01 -33.25 27.56
C LEU A 14 15.86 -32.87 26.10
N LYS A 15 16.70 -31.95 25.56
CA LYS A 15 16.65 -31.46 24.18
C LYS A 15 15.30 -30.90 23.76
N LEU A 16 14.55 -30.34 24.71
CA LEU A 16 13.24 -29.72 24.48
C LEU A 16 13.33 -28.32 23.82
N ASN A 17 14.54 -27.79 23.66
CA ASN A 17 14.75 -26.54 22.97
C ASN A 17 14.38 -26.67 21.51
N PHE A 18 13.56 -25.73 21.01
CA PHE A 18 13.38 -25.59 19.57
C PHE A 18 14.75 -25.42 18.91
N ARG A 19 15.04 -26.25 17.91
CA ARG A 19 16.23 -26.04 17.07
C ARG A 19 16.07 -24.68 16.40
N ARG A 20 16.77 -23.67 16.90
CA ARG A 20 16.91 -22.41 16.16
C ARG A 20 17.65 -22.75 14.87
N LYS A 21 16.96 -22.72 13.73
CA LYS A 21 17.64 -22.67 12.42
C LYS A 21 18.57 -21.46 12.50
N GLY A 22 19.89 -21.69 12.45
CA GLY A 22 20.86 -20.61 12.38
C GLY A 22 20.43 -19.68 11.25
N LYS A 23 20.34 -18.38 11.52
CA LYS A 23 20.11 -17.39 10.46
C LYS A 23 21.24 -17.59 9.46
N GLN A 24 20.97 -18.19 8.30
CA GLN A 24 21.90 -18.16 7.19
C GLN A 24 22.17 -16.68 6.91
N ARG A 25 23.45 -16.29 6.92
CA ARG A 25 23.84 -14.96 6.46
C ARG A 25 23.44 -14.89 4.99
N LEU A 26 22.34 -14.17 4.74
CA LEU A 26 21.97 -13.83 3.37
C LEU A 26 23.10 -12.95 2.79
N PRO A 27 23.44 -13.14 1.50
CA PRO A 27 24.41 -12.27 0.86
C PRO A 27 23.98 -10.80 1.07
N VAL A 28 24.98 -9.93 1.24
CA VAL A 28 24.76 -8.50 1.38
C VAL A 28 23.94 -8.03 0.18
N ARG A 29 22.68 -7.67 0.42
CA ARG A 29 21.82 -7.10 -0.61
C ARG A 29 22.32 -5.71 -0.89
N SER A 30 22.71 -5.42 -2.12
CA SER A 30 22.84 -4.05 -2.59
C SER A 30 21.41 -3.51 -2.78
N PRO A 31 20.89 -2.67 -1.88
CA PRO A 31 19.57 -2.10 -2.05
C PRO A 31 19.63 -1.15 -3.24
N SER A 32 18.95 -1.48 -4.33
CA SER A 32 18.64 -0.47 -5.35
C SER A 32 17.58 0.44 -4.76
N PRO A 33 17.87 1.74 -4.56
CA PRO A 33 16.86 2.67 -4.07
C PRO A 33 15.64 2.63 -4.99
N LEU A 34 14.45 2.66 -4.39
CA LEU A 34 13.22 2.81 -5.16
C LEU A 34 13.28 4.18 -5.87
N ALA A 35 13.18 4.18 -7.19
CA ALA A 35 13.12 5.42 -7.93
C ALA A 35 11.88 6.20 -7.47
N THR A 36 12.09 7.38 -6.90
CA THR A 36 11.01 8.27 -6.51
C THR A 36 10.48 8.95 -7.77
N PRO A 37 9.18 8.87 -8.06
CA PRO A 37 8.59 9.59 -9.19
C PRO A 37 8.83 11.10 -9.06
N GLU A 38 8.94 11.77 -10.19
CA GLU A 38 9.23 13.23 -10.27
C GLU A 38 7.96 14.05 -10.55
N ALA A 39 6.86 13.39 -10.90
CA ALA A 39 5.60 14.05 -11.23
C ALA A 39 4.39 13.22 -10.78
N LEU A 40 3.25 13.92 -10.63
CA LEU A 40 1.93 13.31 -10.41
C LEU A 40 1.58 12.32 -11.53
N ASN A 41 0.90 11.24 -11.18
CA ASN A 41 0.47 10.19 -12.09
C ASN A 41 1.63 9.48 -12.83
N GLN A 42 2.88 9.68 -12.44
CA GLN A 42 4.00 8.94 -13.04
C GLN A 42 3.96 7.47 -12.61
N SER A 43 3.65 7.20 -11.35
CA SER A 43 3.52 5.85 -10.82
C SER A 43 2.43 5.80 -9.76
N TRP A 44 1.47 4.89 -9.93
CA TRP A 44 0.57 4.49 -8.85
C TRP A 44 0.96 3.13 -8.32
N SER A 45 1.02 2.99 -7.01
CA SER A 45 1.18 1.70 -6.34
C SER A 45 -0.17 1.19 -5.85
N VAL A 46 -0.42 -0.09 -6.06
CA VAL A 46 -1.67 -0.75 -5.66
C VAL A 46 -1.39 -2.00 -4.84
N ASP A 47 -2.28 -2.30 -3.90
CA ASP A 47 -2.18 -3.50 -3.08
C ASP A 47 -3.55 -3.87 -2.46
N PHE A 48 -3.67 -5.13 -2.04
CA PHE A 48 -4.84 -5.64 -1.34
C PHE A 48 -4.54 -5.90 0.12
N MET A 49 -5.51 -5.52 0.98
CA MET A 49 -5.51 -5.95 2.38
C MET A 49 -6.77 -6.75 2.69
N HIS A 50 -6.77 -7.43 3.82
CA HIS A 50 -7.88 -8.26 4.28
C HIS A 50 -8.15 -7.99 5.75
N ASP A 51 -9.43 -8.00 6.10
CA ASP A 51 -9.86 -7.97 7.49
C ASP A 51 -11.22 -8.65 7.63
N ALA A 52 -11.82 -8.66 8.83
CA ALA A 52 -13.07 -9.32 9.10
C ALA A 52 -14.01 -8.46 9.95
N LEU A 53 -15.30 -8.51 9.63
CA LEU A 53 -16.35 -7.97 10.48
C LEU A 53 -16.48 -8.79 11.78
N VAL A 54 -17.05 -8.20 12.83
CA VAL A 54 -17.31 -8.86 14.12
C VAL A 54 -18.05 -10.20 13.96
N CYS A 55 -18.92 -10.33 12.97
CA CYS A 55 -19.60 -11.59 12.65
C CYS A 55 -18.71 -12.65 11.99
N GLY A 56 -17.41 -12.38 11.80
CA GLY A 56 -16.45 -13.28 11.15
C GLY A 56 -16.45 -13.22 9.63
N ARG A 57 -17.32 -12.41 9.00
CA ARG A 57 -17.36 -12.26 7.55
C ARG A 57 -16.15 -11.46 7.07
N ARG A 58 -15.31 -12.07 6.25
CA ARG A 58 -14.11 -11.42 5.70
C ARG A 58 -14.48 -10.39 4.64
N PHE A 59 -13.70 -9.31 4.59
CA PHE A 59 -13.74 -8.31 3.54
C PHE A 59 -12.32 -7.99 3.06
N ARG A 60 -12.24 -7.31 1.94
CA ARG A 60 -10.98 -6.90 1.31
C ARG A 60 -11.00 -5.41 1.08
N THR A 61 -9.82 -4.82 1.08
CA THR A 61 -9.60 -3.47 0.61
C THR A 61 -8.67 -3.51 -0.59
N PHE A 62 -8.91 -2.67 -1.58
CA PHE A 62 -8.02 -2.39 -2.70
C PHE A 62 -7.56 -0.96 -2.58
N ASN A 63 -6.29 -0.78 -2.31
CA ASN A 63 -5.67 0.49 -1.98
C ASN A 63 -4.87 0.99 -3.17
N VAL A 64 -5.01 2.26 -3.50
CA VAL A 64 -4.31 2.94 -4.60
C VAL A 64 -3.68 4.21 -4.08
N VAL A 65 -2.38 4.38 -4.28
CA VAL A 65 -1.59 5.54 -3.83
C VAL A 65 -0.78 6.09 -4.98
N ASP A 66 -0.70 7.41 -5.12
CA ASP A 66 0.26 8.06 -6.01
C ASP A 66 1.63 8.10 -5.33
N ASP A 67 2.62 7.48 -5.96
CA ASP A 67 3.98 7.38 -5.41
C ASP A 67 4.70 8.72 -5.33
N PHE A 68 4.30 9.72 -6.10
CA PHE A 68 4.93 11.04 -6.10
C PHE A 68 4.63 11.82 -4.82
N ASN A 69 3.36 12.05 -4.53
CA ASN A 69 2.92 12.86 -3.40
C ASN A 69 2.33 12.06 -2.24
N ARG A 70 2.41 10.71 -2.28
CA ARG A 70 1.88 9.81 -1.24
C ARG A 70 0.35 9.90 -1.04
N GLU A 71 -0.36 10.55 -1.95
CA GLU A 71 -1.80 10.73 -1.88
C GLU A 71 -2.55 9.40 -1.97
N ALA A 72 -3.43 9.15 -1.02
CA ALA A 72 -4.37 8.03 -1.08
C ALA A 72 -5.45 8.34 -2.13
N LEU A 73 -5.38 7.68 -3.28
CA LEU A 73 -6.29 7.92 -4.40
C LEU A 73 -7.63 7.21 -4.22
N SER A 74 -7.59 6.03 -3.64
CA SER A 74 -8.79 5.24 -3.32
C SER A 74 -8.46 4.12 -2.34
N ILE A 75 -9.40 3.81 -1.47
CA ILE A 75 -9.51 2.54 -0.74
C ILE A 75 -10.89 1.97 -1.07
N GLU A 76 -10.95 1.04 -2.00
CA GLU A 76 -12.20 0.34 -2.34
C GLU A 76 -12.41 -0.83 -1.38
N ILE A 77 -13.60 -0.93 -0.78
CA ILE A 77 -13.90 -1.92 0.26
C ILE A 77 -15.10 -2.77 -0.17
N ASP A 78 -14.89 -4.08 -0.27
CA ASP A 78 -15.96 -5.03 -0.54
C ASP A 78 -15.62 -6.44 0.00
N LEU A 79 -16.60 -7.34 -0.03
CA LEU A 79 -16.41 -8.75 0.32
C LEU A 79 -15.56 -9.46 -0.73
N ASN A 80 -15.68 -9.04 -1.98
CA ASN A 80 -14.95 -9.58 -3.12
C ASN A 80 -14.59 -8.45 -4.09
N LEU A 81 -13.33 -8.44 -4.52
CA LEU A 81 -12.78 -7.43 -5.43
C LEU A 81 -12.15 -8.12 -6.66
N PRO A 82 -12.97 -8.61 -7.59
CA PRO A 82 -12.48 -9.25 -8.80
C PRO A 82 -11.87 -8.21 -9.76
N ALA A 83 -11.04 -8.66 -10.70
CA ALA A 83 -10.32 -7.79 -11.65
C ALA A 83 -11.21 -6.75 -12.38
N PRO A 84 -12.43 -7.06 -12.85
CA PRO A 84 -13.30 -6.03 -13.43
C PRO A 84 -13.71 -4.93 -12.45
N ARG A 85 -13.73 -5.21 -11.15
CA ARG A 85 -13.98 -4.19 -10.12
C ARG A 85 -12.75 -3.30 -9.94
N VAL A 86 -11.55 -3.90 -9.94
CA VAL A 86 -10.27 -3.16 -9.90
C VAL A 86 -10.20 -2.18 -11.07
N VAL A 87 -10.45 -2.63 -12.30
CA VAL A 87 -10.49 -1.77 -13.50
C VAL A 87 -11.43 -0.59 -13.31
N ARG A 88 -12.68 -0.82 -12.87
CA ARG A 88 -13.65 0.26 -12.62
C ARG A 88 -13.17 1.28 -11.58
N VAL A 89 -12.44 0.83 -10.56
CA VAL A 89 -11.87 1.74 -9.56
C VAL A 89 -10.78 2.60 -10.19
N LEU A 90 -9.88 1.99 -10.97
CA LEU A 90 -8.82 2.71 -11.68
C LEU A 90 -9.40 3.74 -12.67
N ASP A 91 -10.43 3.38 -13.43
CA ASP A 91 -11.13 4.31 -14.33
C ASP A 91 -11.77 5.47 -13.59
N ARG A 92 -12.41 5.21 -12.44
CA ARG A 92 -13.00 6.24 -11.59
C ARG A 92 -11.96 7.24 -11.09
N ILE A 93 -10.78 6.77 -10.70
CA ILE A 93 -9.67 7.62 -10.30
C ILE A 93 -9.17 8.42 -11.52
N ALA A 94 -8.95 7.75 -12.64
CA ALA A 94 -8.43 8.35 -13.86
C ALA A 94 -9.36 9.42 -14.47
N ALA A 95 -10.67 9.27 -14.31
CA ALA A 95 -11.65 10.26 -14.76
C ALA A 95 -11.44 11.66 -14.17
N ASN A 96 -10.88 11.74 -12.96
CA ASN A 96 -10.66 13.00 -12.26
C ASN A 96 -9.23 13.55 -12.40
N ARG A 97 -8.24 12.69 -12.70
CA ARG A 97 -6.84 13.10 -12.67
C ARG A 97 -5.97 12.58 -13.81
N GLY A 98 -6.54 11.84 -14.73
CA GLY A 98 -5.81 11.18 -15.82
C GLY A 98 -5.24 9.83 -15.42
N TYR A 99 -4.81 9.06 -16.42
CA TYR A 99 -4.21 7.75 -16.23
C TYR A 99 -2.76 7.85 -15.78
N PRO A 100 -2.25 6.88 -14.99
CA PRO A 100 -0.84 6.85 -14.63
C PRO A 100 0.01 6.38 -15.81
N VAL A 101 1.28 6.76 -15.82
CA VAL A 101 2.26 6.20 -16.77
C VAL A 101 2.56 4.75 -16.42
N MET A 102 2.57 4.44 -15.11
CA MET A 102 2.91 3.11 -14.59
C MET A 102 2.02 2.74 -13.41
N LEU A 103 1.60 1.48 -13.37
CA LEU A 103 0.89 0.87 -12.24
C LEU A 103 1.78 -0.21 -11.63
N ARG A 104 2.19 -0.03 -10.39
CA ARG A 104 3.04 -0.96 -9.63
C ARG A 104 2.21 -1.83 -8.71
N MET A 105 2.44 -3.14 -8.75
CA MET A 105 1.65 -4.13 -8.01
C MET A 105 2.47 -5.36 -7.64
N ASP A 106 1.96 -6.15 -6.72
CA ASP A 106 2.49 -7.48 -6.45
C ASP A 106 2.04 -8.50 -7.52
N ASN A 107 2.47 -9.76 -7.37
CA ASN A 107 2.10 -10.85 -8.26
C ASN A 107 0.79 -11.55 -7.80
N GLY A 108 -0.13 -10.82 -7.18
CA GLY A 108 -1.42 -11.35 -6.76
C GLY A 108 -2.26 -11.84 -7.96
N PRO A 109 -3.04 -12.91 -7.79
CA PRO A 109 -3.84 -13.49 -8.88
C PRO A 109 -4.87 -12.49 -9.46
N GLU A 110 -5.30 -11.51 -8.69
CA GLU A 110 -6.22 -10.46 -9.11
C GLU A 110 -5.59 -9.50 -10.12
N PHE A 111 -4.28 -9.31 -10.02
CA PHE A 111 -3.52 -8.45 -10.93
C PHE A 111 -3.05 -9.21 -12.19
N ILE A 112 -2.91 -10.54 -12.09
CA ILE A 112 -2.60 -11.39 -13.25
C ILE A 112 -3.91 -11.75 -13.94
N SER A 113 -4.53 -10.77 -14.61
CA SER A 113 -5.82 -10.94 -15.26
C SER A 113 -5.84 -10.30 -16.65
N LEU A 114 -6.57 -10.92 -17.59
CA LEU A 114 -6.74 -10.38 -18.94
C LEU A 114 -7.39 -9.00 -18.91
N ALA A 115 -8.39 -8.80 -18.05
CA ALA A 115 -9.09 -7.52 -17.93
C ALA A 115 -8.16 -6.36 -17.55
N LEU A 116 -7.21 -6.58 -16.64
CA LEU A 116 -6.24 -5.54 -16.27
C LEU A 116 -5.19 -5.32 -17.36
N ALA A 117 -4.77 -6.38 -18.05
CA ALA A 117 -3.82 -6.28 -19.16
C ALA A 117 -4.42 -5.50 -20.35
N GLU A 118 -5.66 -5.80 -20.73
CA GLU A 118 -6.40 -5.09 -21.78
C GLU A 118 -6.61 -3.61 -21.40
N TRP A 119 -6.99 -3.34 -20.16
CA TRP A 119 -7.13 -1.98 -19.66
C TRP A 119 -5.81 -1.19 -19.74
N ALA A 120 -4.71 -1.81 -19.34
CA ALA A 120 -3.40 -1.19 -19.37
C ALA A 120 -2.94 -0.87 -20.81
N GLU A 121 -3.18 -1.78 -21.75
CA GLU A 121 -2.90 -1.58 -23.17
C GLU A 121 -3.75 -0.45 -23.77
N GLN A 122 -5.06 -0.42 -23.47
CA GLN A 122 -5.98 0.62 -23.96
C GLN A 122 -5.57 2.03 -23.51
N HIS A 123 -5.02 2.15 -22.30
CA HIS A 123 -4.67 3.45 -21.73
C HIS A 123 -3.17 3.76 -21.74
N ALA A 124 -2.37 2.94 -22.43
CA ALA A 124 -0.91 3.05 -22.48
C ALA A 124 -0.25 3.06 -21.09
N VAL A 125 -0.80 2.35 -20.11
CA VAL A 125 -0.29 2.19 -18.75
C VAL A 125 0.68 1.02 -18.68
N LYS A 126 1.89 1.25 -18.21
CA LYS A 126 2.86 0.18 -17.99
C LYS A 126 2.52 -0.58 -16.70
N LEU A 127 2.30 -1.89 -16.79
CA LEU A 127 2.19 -2.75 -15.59
C LEU A 127 3.60 -3.13 -15.09
N GLU A 128 3.91 -2.81 -13.84
CA GLU A 128 5.17 -3.15 -13.19
C GLU A 128 4.94 -4.09 -12.01
N PHE A 129 5.25 -5.36 -12.22
CA PHE A 129 5.18 -6.38 -11.18
C PHE A 129 6.45 -6.38 -10.34
N ILE A 130 6.30 -6.33 -9.01
CA ILE A 130 7.45 -6.43 -8.09
C ILE A 130 8.11 -7.81 -8.21
N GLN A 131 9.44 -7.81 -8.18
CA GLN A 131 10.20 -9.05 -8.26
C GLN A 131 10.08 -9.83 -6.94
N PRO A 132 9.89 -11.15 -6.99
CA PRO A 132 9.88 -11.98 -5.79
C PRO A 132 11.13 -11.75 -4.93
N GLY A 133 10.94 -11.51 -3.63
CA GLY A 133 12.03 -11.25 -2.68
C GLY A 133 12.59 -9.82 -2.68
N LYS A 134 11.98 -8.88 -3.39
CA LYS A 134 12.32 -7.45 -3.36
C LYS A 134 11.16 -6.58 -2.83
N PRO A 135 10.78 -6.72 -1.56
CA PRO A 135 9.67 -5.93 -0.98
C PRO A 135 9.90 -4.43 -1.06
N THR A 136 11.16 -3.97 -1.07
CA THR A 136 11.49 -2.55 -1.20
C THR A 136 10.94 -1.90 -2.48
N GLN A 137 10.60 -2.67 -3.49
CA GLN A 137 10.01 -2.14 -4.73
C GLN A 137 8.56 -1.65 -4.56
N ASN A 138 7.87 -2.05 -3.48
CA ASN A 138 6.50 -1.59 -3.16
C ASN A 138 6.43 -0.82 -1.82
N ALA A 139 7.55 -0.25 -1.39
CA ALA A 139 7.67 0.35 -0.05
C ALA A 139 6.67 1.49 0.22
N PHE A 140 6.20 2.20 -0.81
CA PHE A 140 5.26 3.31 -0.64
C PHE A 140 3.89 2.80 -0.21
N ILE A 141 3.32 1.84 -0.93
CA ILE A 141 2.03 1.26 -0.58
C ILE A 141 2.11 0.40 0.69
N GLU A 142 3.24 -0.30 0.94
CA GLU A 142 3.44 -1.06 2.18
C GLU A 142 3.43 -0.14 3.41
N ARG A 143 4.07 1.03 3.32
CA ARG A 143 4.05 2.03 4.39
C ARG A 143 2.65 2.60 4.59
N PHE A 144 1.94 2.92 3.51
CA PHE A 144 0.56 3.37 3.54
C PHE A 144 -0.35 2.32 4.21
N ASN A 145 -0.28 1.08 3.75
CA ASN A 145 -1.06 -0.03 4.27
C ASN A 145 -0.82 -0.28 5.76
N ARG A 146 0.43 -0.16 6.21
CA ARG A 146 0.77 -0.27 7.63
C ARG A 146 0.08 0.82 8.45
N THR A 147 0.08 2.04 7.96
CA THR A 147 -0.58 3.17 8.63
C THR A 147 -2.09 2.95 8.69
N TYR A 148 -2.72 2.59 7.57
CA TYR A 148 -4.14 2.29 7.49
C TYR A 148 -4.53 1.11 8.40
N CYS A 149 -3.73 0.04 8.41
CA CYS A 149 -3.94 -1.09 9.31
C CYS A 149 -3.94 -0.65 10.78
N THR A 150 -2.89 0.04 11.21
CA THR A 150 -2.72 0.43 12.61
C THR A 150 -3.78 1.42 13.09
N GLU A 151 -4.16 2.37 12.24
CA GLU A 151 -5.05 3.46 12.63
C GLU A 151 -6.53 3.13 12.44
N ILE A 152 -6.86 2.21 11.53
CA ILE A 152 -8.24 1.87 11.19
C ILE A 152 -8.54 0.39 11.44
N LEU A 153 -7.88 -0.54 10.74
CA LEU A 153 -8.28 -1.94 10.79
C LEU A 153 -8.03 -2.57 12.16
N ASP A 154 -6.89 -2.26 12.81
CA ASP A 154 -6.57 -2.77 14.16
C ASP A 154 -7.24 -1.98 15.28
N PHE A 155 -7.74 -0.78 14.99
CA PHE A 155 -8.30 0.12 16.00
C PHE A 155 -9.81 -0.06 16.19
N TYR A 156 -10.55 -0.41 15.13
CA TYR A 156 -12.00 -0.52 15.15
C TYR A 156 -12.49 -1.97 15.04
N LEU A 157 -13.62 -2.27 15.67
CA LEU A 157 -14.36 -3.52 15.53
C LEU A 157 -15.59 -3.25 14.66
N PHE A 158 -15.49 -3.57 13.38
CA PHE A 158 -16.53 -3.28 12.40
C PHE A 158 -17.68 -4.27 12.43
N ARG A 159 -18.91 -3.77 12.44
CA ARG A 159 -20.13 -4.57 12.38
C ARG A 159 -20.66 -4.73 10.96
N THR A 160 -20.51 -3.70 10.13
CA THR A 160 -21.00 -3.65 8.74
C THR A 160 -19.94 -3.11 7.78
N LEU A 161 -20.06 -3.46 6.49
CA LEU A 161 -19.19 -2.88 5.46
C LEU A 161 -19.38 -1.36 5.29
N ASN A 162 -20.59 -0.87 5.54
CA ASN A 162 -20.85 0.58 5.44
C ASN A 162 -20.08 1.34 6.53
N GLU A 163 -20.04 0.80 7.75
CA GLU A 163 -19.23 1.36 8.83
C GLU A 163 -17.73 1.41 8.46
N VAL A 164 -17.20 0.34 7.85
CA VAL A 164 -15.82 0.33 7.34
C VAL A 164 -15.61 1.45 6.33
N ARG A 165 -16.52 1.58 5.36
CA ARG A 165 -16.42 2.60 4.30
C ARG A 165 -16.46 4.02 4.86
N GLU A 166 -17.43 4.33 5.70
CA GLU A 166 -17.60 5.68 6.30
C GLU A 166 -16.37 6.10 7.12
N ILE A 167 -15.84 5.20 7.95
CA ILE A 167 -14.65 5.48 8.75
C ILE A 167 -13.42 5.64 7.84
N THR A 168 -13.29 4.79 6.84
CA THR A 168 -12.18 4.84 5.88
C THR A 168 -12.21 6.11 5.04
N GLU A 169 -13.37 6.53 4.53
CA GLU A 169 -13.50 7.76 3.73
C GLU A 169 -13.08 8.99 4.53
N ARG A 170 -13.50 9.09 5.79
CA ARG A 170 -13.07 10.17 6.69
C ARG A 170 -11.56 10.15 6.88
N TRP A 171 -11.01 8.97 7.20
CA TRP A 171 -9.57 8.81 7.38
C TRP A 171 -8.75 9.15 6.13
N VAL A 172 -9.21 8.78 4.93
CA VAL A 172 -8.55 9.15 3.66
C VAL A 172 -8.52 10.67 3.49
N SER A 173 -9.60 11.36 3.83
CA SER A 173 -9.64 12.83 3.81
C SER A 173 -8.63 13.43 4.77
N GLU A 174 -8.63 12.98 6.02
CA GLU A 174 -7.65 13.41 7.04
C GLU A 174 -6.20 13.08 6.62
N TYR A 175 -5.97 11.89 6.08
CA TYR A 175 -4.66 11.45 5.60
C TYR A 175 -4.13 12.36 4.48
N ASN A 176 -4.97 12.74 3.53
CA ASN A 176 -4.56 13.56 2.39
C ASN A 176 -4.45 15.06 2.72
N CYS A 177 -5.33 15.58 3.59
CA CYS A 177 -5.47 17.02 3.81
C CYS A 177 -4.85 17.52 5.12
N GLU A 178 -4.69 16.65 6.13
CA GLU A 178 -4.27 17.09 7.47
C GLU A 178 -2.97 16.44 7.94
N ARG A 179 -2.60 15.27 7.37
CA ARG A 179 -1.44 14.52 7.84
C ARG A 179 -0.14 15.01 7.19
N PRO A 180 0.81 15.59 7.96
CA PRO A 180 2.12 15.95 7.41
C PRO A 180 2.99 14.71 7.16
N HIS A 181 3.72 14.71 6.07
CA HIS A 181 4.67 13.66 5.69
C HIS A 181 6.10 14.20 5.69
N GLU A 182 6.99 13.57 6.45
CA GLU A 182 8.41 13.94 6.49
C GLU A 182 9.06 13.89 5.10
N SER A 183 8.70 12.88 4.28
CA SER A 183 9.19 12.72 2.91
C SER A 183 8.67 13.79 1.94
N LEU A 184 7.70 14.59 2.34
CA LEU A 184 7.12 15.70 1.58
C LEU A 184 7.45 17.06 2.24
N ASN A 185 8.56 17.18 2.95
CA ASN A 185 8.96 18.38 3.70
C ASN A 185 7.90 18.80 4.74
N ASN A 186 7.30 17.83 5.42
CA ASN A 186 6.22 18.00 6.38
C ASN A 186 4.95 18.65 5.81
N MET A 187 4.77 18.63 4.51
CA MET A 187 3.50 18.97 3.87
C MET A 187 2.56 17.77 3.85
N THR A 188 1.26 18.05 3.78
CA THR A 188 0.26 17.01 3.47
C THR A 188 0.35 16.63 1.98
N PRO A 189 -0.17 15.46 1.57
CA PRO A 189 -0.27 15.08 0.16
C PRO A 189 -0.94 16.15 -0.73
N GLU A 190 -1.99 16.77 -0.22
CA GLU A 190 -2.74 17.83 -0.92
C GLU A 190 -1.92 19.12 -1.06
N GLU A 191 -1.29 19.61 0.02
CA GLU A 191 -0.41 20.78 -0.01
C GLU A 191 0.78 20.56 -0.96
N TYR A 192 1.38 19.37 -0.92
CA TYR A 192 2.49 19.03 -1.81
C TYR A 192 2.07 19.03 -3.27
N ARG A 193 0.86 18.53 -3.59
CA ARG A 193 0.27 18.56 -4.92
C ARG A 193 0.08 20.00 -5.41
N GLN A 194 -0.51 20.86 -4.59
CA GLN A 194 -0.76 22.27 -4.92
C GLN A 194 0.54 23.04 -5.13
N HIS A 195 1.53 22.85 -4.26
CA HIS A 195 2.82 23.50 -4.35
C HIS A 195 3.54 23.16 -5.68
N ASN A 196 3.54 21.88 -6.08
CA ASN A 196 4.19 21.46 -7.32
C ASN A 196 3.42 21.87 -8.57
N HIS A 197 2.09 21.95 -8.51
CA HIS A 197 1.30 22.49 -9.60
C HIS A 197 1.61 23.98 -9.88
N LEU A 198 1.70 24.79 -8.84
CA LEU A 198 2.07 26.20 -8.97
C LEU A 198 3.49 26.40 -9.48
N ALA A 199 4.45 25.57 -9.02
CA ALA A 199 5.82 25.60 -9.49
C ALA A 199 5.94 25.22 -10.99
N GLY A 200 5.12 24.30 -11.47
CA GLY A 200 5.01 23.92 -12.88
C GLY A 200 4.49 25.07 -13.76
N ILE A 201 3.48 25.79 -13.32
CA ILE A 201 2.93 26.96 -14.03
C ILE A 201 3.96 28.07 -14.13
N SER A 202 4.68 28.37 -13.03
CA SER A 202 5.71 29.40 -13.01
C SER A 202 6.87 29.13 -13.99
N LYS A 203 7.30 27.88 -14.13
CA LYS A 203 8.35 27.49 -15.08
C LYS A 203 7.92 27.64 -16.56
N ASN A 204 6.64 27.39 -16.85
CA ASN A 204 6.11 27.49 -18.21
C ASN A 204 5.76 28.95 -18.62
N ALA A 205 5.63 29.88 -17.66
CA ALA A 205 5.35 31.29 -17.94
C ALA A 205 6.57 32.10 -18.36
N TRP A 206 7.78 31.53 -18.28
CA TRP A 206 9.06 32.21 -18.60
C TRP A 206 9.79 31.58 -19.79
N ASN A 207 9.17 30.66 -20.52
CA ASN A 207 9.61 30.12 -21.80
C ASN A 207 8.63 30.54 -22.92
#